data_d3e13fe4f348c4d7ffdc9161e0c75839
#
_entry.id   d3e13fe4f348c4d7ffdc9161e0c75839
#
_cell.length_a   1.000
_cell.length_b   1.000
_cell.length_c   1.000
_cell.angle_alpha   90.00
_cell.angle_beta   90.00
_cell.angle_gamma   90.00
#
_symmetry.space_group_name_H-M   'P 1'
#
loop_
_entity.id
_entity.type
_entity.pdbx_description
1 polymer ?
#
loop_
_entity_poly.entity_id
_entity_poly.type
_entity_poly.pdbx_seq_one_letter_code
_entity_poly.pdbx_strand_id
1 'polypeptide(L)'
;GTIEKLADADAFRSIGLDRRKALWEVSALSDKPVGMFEGQPSASVNEVQLELPLITDAGHVVEDYATTGLSLKAHPVSFLRSQLHSMRVMPTSQLPKLKNGDFVAVAGLITVRQRPGTAKGVLFITIEDEAGFANLVVWGKVFEQYRRDIVQARLLMVEGRVQIEGQVIHVIANSCYNLSYLLKTMADVPNPDMALSTLSRSDEKDPEEVFHKGRNFR
;
A
#
# COMPACT_ATOMS: atom_id res chain seq x y z
N GLY A 1 -15.55 -17.25 -6.46
CA GLY A 1 -16.75 -16.70 -7.14
C GLY A 1 -16.96 -15.21 -6.90
N THR A 2 -18.08 -14.64 -7.37
CA THR A 2 -18.36 -13.19 -7.19
C THR A 2 -18.46 -12.78 -5.74
N ILE A 3 -19.15 -13.59 -4.91
CA ILE A 3 -19.32 -13.34 -3.47
C ILE A 3 -17.99 -13.38 -2.74
N GLU A 4 -17.09 -14.27 -3.12
CA GLU A 4 -15.73 -14.37 -2.59
C GLU A 4 -14.93 -13.08 -2.86
N LYS A 5 -14.99 -12.56 -4.09
CA LYS A 5 -14.35 -11.26 -4.41
C LYS A 5 -14.91 -10.09 -3.62
N LEU A 6 -16.20 -10.10 -3.32
CA LEU A 6 -16.82 -9.10 -2.45
C LEU A 6 -16.35 -9.25 -1.00
N ALA A 7 -16.21 -10.49 -0.51
CA ALA A 7 -15.64 -10.75 0.81
C ALA A 7 -14.18 -10.29 0.89
N ASP A 8 -13.38 -10.62 -0.14
CA ASP A 8 -11.99 -10.14 -0.27
C ASP A 8 -11.89 -8.60 -0.27
N ALA A 9 -12.87 -7.91 -0.84
CA ALA A 9 -12.94 -6.46 -0.88
C ALA A 9 -13.55 -5.82 0.39
N ASP A 10 -13.78 -6.60 1.47
CA ASP A 10 -14.37 -6.13 2.73
C ASP A 10 -15.79 -5.51 2.56
N ALA A 11 -16.54 -5.93 1.53
CA ALA A 11 -17.83 -5.35 1.18
C ALA A 11 -18.95 -5.67 2.21
N PHE A 12 -18.75 -6.68 3.07
CA PHE A 12 -19.73 -7.12 4.05
C PHE A 12 -19.56 -6.47 5.43
N ARG A 13 -18.61 -5.55 5.58
CA ARG A 13 -18.34 -4.86 6.84
C ARG A 13 -19.57 -4.07 7.36
N SER A 14 -20.37 -3.50 6.45
CA SER A 14 -21.58 -2.75 6.80
C SER A 14 -22.65 -3.59 7.48
N ILE A 15 -22.64 -4.91 7.28
CA ILE A 15 -23.56 -5.85 7.93
C ILE A 15 -22.92 -6.58 9.13
N GLY A 16 -21.75 -6.08 9.60
CA GLY A 16 -21.08 -6.61 10.79
C GLY A 16 -20.19 -7.83 10.55
N LEU A 17 -19.91 -8.18 9.28
CA LEU A 17 -18.99 -9.25 8.93
C LEU A 17 -17.62 -8.66 8.63
N ASP A 18 -16.63 -9.00 9.44
CA ASP A 18 -15.22 -8.74 9.13
C ASP A 18 -14.76 -9.58 7.92
N ARG A 19 -13.75 -9.10 7.18
CA ARG A 19 -13.24 -9.75 5.96
C ARG A 19 -12.98 -11.24 6.13
N ARG A 20 -12.25 -11.64 7.18
CA ARG A 20 -11.93 -13.06 7.43
C ARG A 20 -13.18 -13.88 7.69
N LYS A 21 -14.09 -13.36 8.50
CA LYS A 21 -15.35 -14.02 8.79
C LYS A 21 -16.21 -14.16 7.54
N ALA A 22 -16.28 -13.11 6.72
CA ALA A 22 -17.00 -13.13 5.46
C ALA A 22 -16.41 -14.18 4.50
N LEU A 23 -15.09 -14.25 4.35
CA LEU A 23 -14.42 -15.27 3.53
C LEU A 23 -14.68 -16.68 4.04
N TRP A 24 -14.65 -16.87 5.35
CA TRP A 24 -14.97 -18.16 5.97
C TRP A 24 -16.40 -18.60 5.65
N GLU A 25 -17.38 -17.72 5.86
CA GLU A 25 -18.79 -18.03 5.57
C GLU A 25 -19.02 -18.28 4.07
N VAL A 26 -18.37 -17.50 3.20
CA VAL A 26 -18.48 -17.69 1.74
C VAL A 26 -17.86 -19.03 1.29
N SER A 27 -16.78 -19.45 1.92
CA SER A 27 -16.14 -20.75 1.60
C SER A 27 -17.07 -21.93 1.92
N ALA A 28 -17.84 -21.80 3.00
CA ALA A 28 -18.86 -22.80 3.36
C ALA A 28 -20.04 -22.86 2.37
N LEU A 29 -20.35 -21.73 1.71
CA LEU A 29 -21.42 -21.67 0.69
C LEU A 29 -21.04 -22.31 -0.65
N SER A 30 -19.74 -22.53 -0.90
CA SER A 30 -19.26 -23.11 -2.16
C SER A 30 -19.37 -24.65 -2.20
N ASP A 31 -19.54 -25.28 -1.08
CA ASP A 31 -19.73 -26.73 -0.99
C ASP A 31 -21.15 -27.10 -1.43
N LYS A 32 -21.29 -27.49 -2.70
CA LYS A 32 -22.49 -28.21 -3.14
C LYS A 32 -22.55 -29.52 -2.37
N PRO A 33 -23.70 -29.86 -1.79
CA PRO A 33 -23.86 -31.16 -1.13
C PRO A 33 -23.51 -32.25 -2.13
N VAL A 34 -22.62 -33.16 -1.72
CA VAL A 34 -22.28 -34.33 -2.52
C VAL A 34 -23.59 -35.10 -2.70
N GLY A 35 -23.95 -35.46 -3.92
CA GLY A 35 -25.27 -36.03 -4.28
C GLY A 35 -25.72 -37.24 -3.44
N MET A 36 -24.82 -37.84 -2.67
CA MET A 36 -25.13 -38.91 -1.69
C MET A 36 -25.87 -38.37 -0.45
N PHE A 37 -25.85 -37.07 -0.20
CA PHE A 37 -26.46 -36.37 0.98
C PHE A 37 -27.59 -35.43 0.57
N GLU A 38 -28.01 -35.46 -0.71
CA GLU A 38 -29.19 -34.70 -1.16
C GLU A 38 -30.46 -35.22 -0.43
N GLY A 39 -31.04 -34.37 0.39
CA GLY A 39 -32.26 -34.69 1.13
C GLY A 39 -32.10 -35.06 2.60
N GLN A 40 -30.88 -35.08 3.14
CA GLN A 40 -30.71 -35.11 4.59
C GLN A 40 -30.87 -33.70 5.14
N PRO A 41 -31.69 -33.46 6.16
CA PRO A 41 -31.72 -32.20 6.85
C PRO A 41 -30.33 -31.97 7.39
N SER A 42 -29.70 -30.82 7.03
CA SER A 42 -28.43 -30.41 7.61
C SER A 42 -28.57 -30.49 9.12
N ALA A 43 -27.98 -31.54 9.72
CA ALA A 43 -27.85 -31.57 11.15
C ALA A 43 -27.12 -30.24 11.50
N SER A 44 -27.79 -29.40 12.26
CA SER A 44 -27.17 -28.22 12.85
C SER A 44 -26.11 -28.73 13.80
N VAL A 45 -24.94 -29.05 13.25
CA VAL A 45 -23.77 -29.29 14.06
C VAL A 45 -23.56 -27.93 14.73
N ASN A 46 -23.64 -27.92 16.05
CA ASN A 46 -23.16 -26.78 16.84
C ASN A 46 -21.64 -26.69 16.57
N GLU A 47 -21.31 -26.11 15.42
CA GLU A 47 -19.92 -25.79 15.10
C GLU A 47 -19.45 -24.80 16.16
N VAL A 48 -18.41 -25.20 16.87
CA VAL A 48 -17.70 -24.28 17.78
C VAL A 48 -17.32 -23.08 16.94
N GLN A 49 -17.92 -21.94 17.22
CA GLN A 49 -17.56 -20.68 16.56
C GLN A 49 -16.10 -20.40 16.90
N LEU A 50 -15.20 -20.75 15.96
CA LEU A 50 -13.80 -20.40 16.06
C LEU A 50 -13.71 -18.87 15.94
N GLU A 51 -13.24 -18.23 17.01
CA GLU A 51 -12.89 -16.81 16.97
C GLU A 51 -11.66 -16.66 16.09
N LEU A 52 -11.86 -16.20 14.85
CA LEU A 52 -10.74 -15.86 13.95
C LEU A 52 -10.06 -14.61 14.50
N PRO A 53 -8.71 -14.60 14.56
CA PRO A 53 -7.98 -13.42 14.99
C PRO A 53 -8.25 -12.26 14.06
N LEU A 54 -8.41 -11.07 14.64
CA LEU A 54 -8.68 -9.85 13.91
C LEU A 54 -7.48 -9.44 13.05
N ILE A 55 -7.76 -8.95 11.85
CA ILE A 55 -6.75 -8.33 10.99
C ILE A 55 -6.39 -6.96 11.61
N THR A 56 -5.11 -6.61 11.61
CA THR A 56 -4.68 -5.26 12.03
C THR A 56 -5.17 -4.20 11.05
N ASP A 57 -5.28 -2.94 11.49
CA ASP A 57 -5.67 -1.84 10.59
C ASP A 57 -4.72 -1.70 9.40
N ALA A 58 -3.42 -1.87 9.63
CA ALA A 58 -2.41 -1.91 8.57
C ALA A 58 -2.64 -3.08 7.60
N GLY A 59 -2.95 -4.27 8.14
CA GLY A 59 -3.31 -5.45 7.35
C GLY A 59 -4.54 -5.21 6.48
N HIS A 60 -5.58 -4.59 7.02
CA HIS A 60 -6.76 -4.21 6.23
C HIS A 60 -6.42 -3.30 5.05
N VAL A 61 -5.54 -2.31 5.24
CA VAL A 61 -5.11 -1.41 4.18
C VAL A 61 -4.30 -2.15 3.11
N VAL A 62 -3.40 -3.06 3.50
CA VAL A 62 -2.66 -3.90 2.54
C VAL A 62 -3.62 -4.73 1.69
N GLU A 63 -4.61 -5.37 2.33
CA GLU A 63 -5.64 -6.16 1.64
C GLU A 63 -6.52 -5.31 0.71
N ASP A 64 -6.90 -4.09 1.14
CA ASP A 64 -7.64 -3.16 0.31
C ASP A 64 -6.85 -2.83 -0.98
N TYR A 65 -5.56 -2.53 -0.86
CA TYR A 65 -4.69 -2.27 -2.03
C TYR A 65 -4.52 -3.51 -2.91
N ALA A 66 -4.47 -4.72 -2.32
CA ALA A 66 -4.36 -5.97 -3.07
C ALA A 66 -5.60 -6.25 -3.92
N THR A 67 -6.78 -5.92 -3.40
CA THR A 67 -8.06 -6.29 -4.01
C THR A 67 -8.65 -5.20 -4.89
N THR A 68 -8.60 -3.94 -4.43
CA THR A 68 -9.27 -2.80 -5.08
C THR A 68 -8.30 -1.74 -5.62
N GLY A 69 -7.01 -1.81 -5.22
CA GLY A 69 -5.99 -0.85 -5.61
C GLY A 69 -6.00 0.47 -4.81
N LEU A 70 -6.88 0.59 -3.83
CA LEU A 70 -6.98 1.77 -2.94
C LEU A 70 -7.57 1.35 -1.59
N SER A 71 -7.41 2.20 -0.56
CA SER A 71 -8.08 2.03 0.71
C SER A 71 -8.80 3.33 1.11
N LEU A 72 -10.02 3.18 1.65
CA LEU A 72 -10.77 4.28 2.25
C LEU A 72 -10.53 4.41 3.77
N LYS A 73 -9.75 3.49 4.36
CA LYS A 73 -9.50 3.44 5.81
C LYS A 73 -8.37 4.36 6.20
N ALA A 74 -7.19 4.16 5.59
CA ALA A 74 -6.01 4.96 5.86
C ALA A 74 -5.04 4.87 4.67
N HIS A 75 -4.14 5.85 4.58
CA HIS A 75 -3.02 5.79 3.63
C HIS A 75 -1.90 4.92 4.21
N PRO A 76 -1.25 4.04 3.41
CA PRO A 76 -0.20 3.13 3.90
C PRO A 76 0.93 3.84 4.66
N VAL A 77 1.34 5.02 4.19
CA VAL A 77 2.43 5.78 4.80
C VAL A 77 2.11 6.25 6.23
N SER A 78 0.83 6.39 6.59
CA SER A 78 0.43 6.77 7.95
C SER A 78 0.92 5.78 9.02
N PHE A 79 0.93 4.49 8.71
CA PHE A 79 1.42 3.44 9.62
C PHE A 79 2.95 3.44 9.76
N LEU A 80 3.64 4.03 8.78
CA LEU A 80 5.10 4.14 8.76
C LEU A 80 5.60 5.50 9.29
N ARG A 81 4.68 6.42 9.65
CA ARG A 81 5.03 7.81 9.99
C ARG A 81 6.02 7.93 11.16
N SER A 82 5.90 7.11 12.19
CA SER A 82 6.84 7.12 13.31
C SER A 82 8.25 6.72 12.90
N GLN A 83 8.38 5.70 12.03
CA GLN A 83 9.66 5.27 11.49
C GLN A 83 10.26 6.34 10.56
N LEU A 84 9.45 6.92 9.67
CA LEU A 84 9.86 8.01 8.79
C LEU A 84 10.28 9.25 9.57
N HIS A 85 9.59 9.56 10.67
CA HIS A 85 9.97 10.67 11.55
C HIS A 85 11.33 10.45 12.21
N SER A 86 11.66 9.23 12.64
CA SER A 86 12.98 8.89 13.18
C SER A 86 14.10 9.08 12.14
N MET A 87 13.76 8.95 10.85
CA MET A 87 14.65 9.23 9.71
C MET A 87 14.64 10.71 9.27
N ARG A 88 13.99 11.59 10.06
CA ARG A 88 13.83 13.04 9.78
C ARG A 88 13.05 13.34 8.50
N VAL A 89 12.21 12.43 8.06
CA VAL A 89 11.31 12.62 6.93
C VAL A 89 10.08 13.40 7.37
N MET A 90 9.81 14.52 6.72
CA MET A 90 8.63 15.33 7.03
C MET A 90 7.43 14.96 6.14
N PRO A 91 6.19 15.15 6.63
CA PRO A 91 5.00 15.00 5.81
C PRO A 91 4.90 16.06 4.73
N THR A 92 4.33 15.70 3.57
CA THR A 92 4.20 16.59 2.41
C THR A 92 3.41 17.87 2.72
N SER A 93 2.48 17.85 3.69
CA SER A 93 1.73 19.03 4.14
C SER A 93 2.59 20.16 4.73
N GLN A 94 3.83 19.87 5.08
CA GLN A 94 4.76 20.89 5.57
C GLN A 94 5.53 21.59 4.47
N LEU A 95 5.57 21.06 3.24
CA LEU A 95 6.29 21.66 2.12
C LEU A 95 5.88 23.11 1.84
N PRO A 96 4.59 23.51 1.89
CA PRO A 96 4.19 24.89 1.67
C PRO A 96 4.70 25.90 2.72
N LYS A 97 5.17 25.42 3.88
CA LYS A 97 5.70 26.26 4.96
C LYS A 97 7.19 26.54 4.81
N LEU A 98 7.85 25.86 3.89
CA LEU A 98 9.29 26.00 3.64
C LEU A 98 9.58 27.15 2.69
N LYS A 99 10.83 27.60 2.72
CA LYS A 99 11.34 28.65 1.82
C LYS A 99 12.05 28.01 0.63
N ASN A 100 12.11 28.75 -0.46
CA ASN A 100 12.89 28.36 -1.62
C ASN A 100 14.36 28.13 -1.24
N GLY A 101 14.90 26.95 -1.58
CA GLY A 101 16.25 26.52 -1.25
C GLY A 101 16.41 25.73 0.05
N ASP A 102 15.37 25.66 0.90
CA ASP A 102 15.42 24.86 2.13
C ASP A 102 15.69 23.40 1.81
N PHE A 103 16.47 22.75 2.67
CA PHE A 103 16.75 21.32 2.56
C PHE A 103 15.65 20.51 3.23
N VAL A 104 15.20 19.45 2.56
CA VAL A 104 14.07 18.63 3.01
C VAL A 104 14.31 17.16 2.71
N ALA A 105 13.79 16.29 3.59
CA ALA A 105 13.61 14.87 3.32
C ALA A 105 12.10 14.57 3.30
N VAL A 106 11.62 13.99 2.21
CA VAL A 106 10.22 13.57 2.01
C VAL A 106 10.18 12.11 1.56
N ALA A 107 9.12 11.40 1.92
CA ALA A 107 8.90 10.05 1.43
C ALA A 107 7.42 9.79 1.17
N GLY A 108 7.14 8.98 0.17
CA GLY A 108 5.77 8.62 -0.22
C GLY A 108 5.74 7.47 -1.23
N LEU A 109 4.54 6.95 -1.45
CA LEU A 109 4.29 5.99 -2.52
C LEU A 109 4.42 6.70 -3.86
N ILE A 110 5.11 6.07 -4.81
CA ILE A 110 5.25 6.63 -6.15
C ILE A 110 3.95 6.40 -6.92
N THR A 111 3.30 7.49 -7.29
CA THR A 111 2.10 7.46 -8.13
C THR A 111 2.43 7.62 -9.60
N VAL A 112 3.41 8.47 -9.92
CA VAL A 112 3.79 8.79 -11.30
C VAL A 112 5.31 8.85 -11.45
N ARG A 113 5.84 8.30 -12.56
CA ARG A 113 7.21 8.52 -13.06
C ARG A 113 7.15 8.92 -14.51
N GLN A 114 7.73 10.07 -14.85
CA GLN A 114 7.76 10.58 -16.22
C GLN A 114 9.17 11.01 -16.60
N ARG A 115 9.64 10.56 -17.74
CA ARG A 115 10.92 11.01 -18.34
C ARG A 115 10.65 11.54 -19.75
N PRO A 116 10.21 12.80 -19.89
CA PRO A 116 9.92 13.37 -21.19
C PRO A 116 11.19 13.41 -22.05
N GLY A 117 11.08 13.03 -23.33
CA GLY A 117 12.21 13.05 -24.25
C GLY A 117 12.78 14.47 -24.47
N THR A 118 11.96 15.49 -24.29
CA THR A 118 12.33 16.92 -24.41
C THR A 118 13.06 17.47 -23.19
N ALA A 119 13.00 16.80 -22.04
CA ALA A 119 13.51 17.30 -20.77
C ALA A 119 15.01 16.97 -20.51
N LYS A 120 15.80 16.74 -21.55
CA LYS A 120 17.27 16.47 -21.45
C LYS A 120 17.65 15.45 -20.37
N GLY A 121 16.84 14.39 -20.22
CA GLY A 121 17.10 13.31 -19.29
C GLY A 121 16.65 13.54 -17.83
N VAL A 122 15.92 14.63 -17.56
CA VAL A 122 15.29 14.88 -16.26
C VAL A 122 14.14 13.90 -16.05
N LEU A 123 14.03 13.34 -14.84
CA LEU A 123 12.93 12.49 -14.41
C LEU A 123 12.04 13.27 -13.43
N PHE A 124 10.75 13.27 -13.69
CA PHE A 124 9.73 13.81 -12.80
C PHE A 124 9.05 12.65 -12.08
N ILE A 125 8.94 12.75 -10.76
CA ILE A 125 8.27 11.75 -9.93
C ILE A 125 7.24 12.47 -9.08
N THR A 126 6.03 11.92 -8.97
CA THR A 126 5.06 12.33 -7.97
C THR A 126 4.99 11.24 -6.92
N ILE A 127 5.17 11.64 -5.67
CA ILE A 127 4.98 10.76 -4.50
C ILE A 127 3.78 11.23 -3.70
N GLU A 128 3.12 10.29 -3.02
CA GLU A 128 1.95 10.52 -2.18
C GLU A 128 2.23 9.98 -0.77
N ASP A 129 1.90 10.78 0.23
CA ASP A 129 1.82 10.34 1.62
C ASP A 129 0.40 10.58 2.18
N GLU A 130 0.18 10.35 3.46
CA GLU A 130 -1.11 10.53 4.12
C GLU A 130 -1.57 12.00 4.18
N ALA A 131 -0.69 12.93 3.87
CA ALA A 131 -0.94 14.37 3.97
C ALA A 131 -1.08 15.06 2.60
N GLY A 132 -0.74 14.37 1.50
CA GLY A 132 -0.85 14.90 0.14
C GLY A 132 0.24 14.42 -0.81
N PHE A 133 0.59 15.26 -1.78
CA PHE A 133 1.52 14.94 -2.86
C PHE A 133 2.77 15.82 -2.81
N ALA A 134 3.89 15.27 -3.27
CA ALA A 134 5.10 16.03 -3.56
C ALA A 134 5.59 15.74 -4.97
N ASN A 135 5.94 16.81 -5.69
CA ASN A 135 6.54 16.72 -7.02
C ASN A 135 8.07 16.78 -6.90
N LEU A 136 8.72 15.75 -7.39
CA LEU A 136 10.17 15.60 -7.34
C LEU A 136 10.76 15.80 -8.73
N VAL A 137 11.86 16.53 -8.78
CA VAL A 137 12.67 16.72 -9.99
C VAL A 137 14.01 16.03 -9.79
N VAL A 138 14.28 15.01 -10.57
CA VAL A 138 15.50 14.22 -10.51
C VAL A 138 16.34 14.48 -11.74
N TRP A 139 17.47 15.16 -11.59
CA TRP A 139 18.39 15.45 -12.67
C TRP A 139 19.08 14.19 -13.17
N GLY A 140 19.43 14.15 -14.43
CA GLY A 140 20.03 12.97 -15.08
C GLY A 140 21.22 12.37 -14.33
N LYS A 141 22.10 13.20 -13.76
CA LYS A 141 23.25 12.72 -12.94
C LYS A 141 22.79 11.98 -11.67
N VAL A 142 21.78 12.53 -10.96
CA VAL A 142 21.21 11.90 -9.76
C VAL A 142 20.46 10.64 -10.14
N PHE A 143 19.72 10.66 -11.26
CA PHE A 143 19.04 9.47 -11.76
C PHE A 143 20.02 8.33 -12.06
N GLU A 144 21.12 8.59 -12.73
CA GLU A 144 22.11 7.53 -13.03
C GLU A 144 22.76 6.97 -11.76
N GLN A 145 23.01 7.83 -10.75
CA GLN A 145 23.58 7.42 -9.48
C GLN A 145 22.62 6.54 -8.66
N TYR A 146 21.33 6.89 -8.60
CA TYR A 146 20.31 6.22 -7.79
C TYR A 146 19.32 5.42 -8.63
N ARG A 147 19.70 5.04 -9.84
CA ARG A 147 18.81 4.41 -10.84
C ARG A 147 18.08 3.20 -10.29
N ARG A 148 18.79 2.32 -9.59
CA ARG A 148 18.23 1.10 -9.02
C ARG A 148 17.13 1.42 -7.99
N ASP A 149 17.46 2.30 -7.05
CA ASP A 149 16.53 2.71 -6.00
C ASP A 149 15.29 3.37 -6.59
N ILE A 150 15.47 4.29 -7.54
CA ILE A 150 14.35 5.02 -8.15
C ILE A 150 13.44 4.10 -8.96
N VAL A 151 14.01 3.18 -9.75
CA VAL A 151 13.22 2.32 -10.66
C VAL A 151 12.46 1.24 -9.89
N GLN A 152 13.08 0.67 -8.86
CA GLN A 152 12.50 -0.43 -8.09
C GLN A 152 11.60 0.04 -6.94
N ALA A 153 11.74 1.29 -6.48
CA ALA A 153 10.97 1.78 -5.35
C ALA A 153 9.46 1.80 -5.63
N ARG A 154 8.70 1.43 -4.63
CA ARG A 154 7.27 1.73 -4.47
C ARG A 154 7.07 2.82 -3.42
N LEU A 155 7.81 2.74 -2.32
CA LEU A 155 7.99 3.78 -1.33
C LEU A 155 9.38 4.38 -1.55
N LEU A 156 9.43 5.64 -1.94
CA LEU A 156 10.67 6.38 -2.21
C LEU A 156 10.85 7.49 -1.19
N MET A 157 12.03 7.54 -0.59
CA MET A 157 12.49 8.69 0.18
C MET A 157 13.46 9.51 -0.67
N VAL A 158 13.30 10.81 -0.64
CA VAL A 158 14.14 11.77 -1.36
C VAL A 158 14.61 12.85 -0.41
N GLU A 159 15.91 13.09 -0.40
CA GLU A 159 16.52 14.26 0.20
C GLU A 159 16.86 15.26 -0.91
N GLY A 160 16.51 16.52 -0.68
CA GLY A 160 16.71 17.52 -1.70
C GLY A 160 16.46 18.95 -1.22
N ARG A 161 16.33 19.85 -2.18
CA ARG A 161 16.02 21.26 -1.92
C ARG A 161 14.67 21.64 -2.49
N VAL A 162 13.94 22.41 -1.72
CA VAL A 162 12.66 22.99 -2.15
C VAL A 162 12.92 24.03 -3.23
N GLN A 163 12.18 23.95 -4.32
CA GLN A 163 12.11 24.97 -5.36
C GLN A 163 10.64 25.43 -5.49
N ILE A 164 10.42 26.71 -5.34
CA ILE A 164 9.08 27.31 -5.41
C ILE A 164 9.01 28.17 -6.67
N GLU A 165 8.10 27.79 -7.59
CA GLU A 165 7.82 28.55 -8.82
C GLU A 165 6.33 28.95 -8.84
N GLY A 166 6.04 30.17 -8.46
CA GLY A 166 4.67 30.64 -8.31
C GLY A 166 3.93 29.87 -7.21
N GLN A 167 2.93 29.09 -7.58
CA GLN A 167 2.17 28.25 -6.65
C GLN A 167 2.65 26.79 -6.63
N VAL A 168 3.59 26.43 -7.48
CA VAL A 168 4.06 25.05 -7.61
C VAL A 168 5.32 24.83 -6.77
N ILE A 169 5.31 23.77 -5.96
CA ILE A 169 6.42 23.39 -5.12
C ILE A 169 7.01 22.11 -5.67
N HIS A 170 8.31 22.15 -5.95
CA HIS A 170 9.10 20.99 -6.35
C HIS A 170 10.16 20.69 -5.30
N VAL A 171 10.55 19.43 -5.18
CA VAL A 171 11.74 19.02 -4.46
C VAL A 171 12.78 18.58 -5.48
N ILE A 172 13.87 19.33 -5.56
CA ILE A 172 15.01 18.98 -6.42
C ILE A 172 15.84 17.92 -5.70
N ALA A 173 15.82 16.70 -6.21
CA ALA A 173 16.45 15.56 -5.57
C ALA A 173 17.98 15.66 -5.59
N ASN A 174 18.60 15.42 -4.42
CA ASN A 174 20.02 15.23 -4.25
C ASN A 174 20.35 13.75 -4.02
N SER A 175 19.53 13.06 -3.24
CA SER A 175 19.67 11.64 -2.89
C SER A 175 18.31 10.94 -2.91
N CYS A 176 18.30 9.67 -3.29
CA CYS A 176 17.08 8.87 -3.39
C CYS A 176 17.33 7.50 -2.74
N TYR A 177 16.37 7.03 -1.92
CA TYR A 177 16.47 5.78 -1.18
C TYR A 177 15.19 4.96 -1.34
N ASN A 178 15.33 3.69 -1.69
CA ASN A 178 14.22 2.76 -1.78
C ASN A 178 13.85 2.25 -0.38
N LEU A 179 12.71 2.69 0.13
CA LEU A 179 12.16 2.26 1.43
C LEU A 179 11.04 1.22 1.29
N SER A 180 10.88 0.59 0.13
CA SER A 180 9.79 -0.38 -0.12
C SER A 180 9.79 -1.55 0.86
N TYR A 181 10.94 -1.86 1.47
CA TYR A 181 11.03 -2.89 2.51
C TYR A 181 10.17 -2.58 3.74
N LEU A 182 9.91 -1.30 4.03
CA LEU A 182 9.02 -0.91 5.14
C LEU A 182 7.56 -1.31 4.88
N LEU A 183 7.14 -1.39 3.61
CA LEU A 183 5.79 -1.84 3.28
C LEU A 183 5.56 -3.30 3.68
N LYS A 184 6.63 -4.11 3.71
CA LYS A 184 6.55 -5.51 4.14
C LYS A 184 6.22 -5.62 5.63
N THR A 185 6.74 -4.69 6.44
CA THR A 185 6.49 -4.71 7.89
C THR A 185 5.04 -4.43 8.25
N MET A 186 4.26 -3.87 7.33
CA MET A 186 2.82 -3.61 7.55
C MET A 186 1.97 -4.87 7.50
N ALA A 187 2.40 -5.89 6.74
CA ALA A 187 1.68 -7.16 6.61
C ALA A 187 2.08 -8.19 7.67
N ASP A 188 3.18 -7.96 8.39
CA ASP A 188 3.61 -8.84 9.46
C ASP A 188 2.59 -8.80 10.61
N VAL A 189 1.63 -9.72 10.55
CA VAL A 189 0.76 -10.03 11.67
C VAL A 189 1.62 -10.68 12.75
N PRO A 190 1.71 -10.14 13.97
CA PRO A 190 2.52 -10.73 15.02
C PRO A 190 1.87 -12.00 15.58
N ASN A 191 1.78 -13.05 14.76
CA ASN A 191 1.44 -14.37 15.28
C ASN A 191 1.84 -15.49 14.30
N PRO A 192 3.04 -16.10 14.45
CA PRO A 192 3.53 -17.14 13.57
C PRO A 192 2.79 -18.49 13.71
N ASP A 193 1.90 -18.67 14.67
CA ASP A 193 1.20 -19.93 14.94
C ASP A 193 -0.14 -20.08 14.19
N MET A 194 -0.45 -19.19 13.26
CA MET A 194 -1.71 -19.29 12.55
C MET A 194 -1.62 -20.13 11.29
N ALA A 195 -1.84 -21.41 11.49
CA ALA A 195 -2.06 -22.40 10.43
C ALA A 195 -3.36 -22.18 9.61
N LEU A 196 -3.99 -21.00 9.70
CA LEU A 196 -5.25 -20.63 9.02
C LEU A 196 -5.08 -19.55 7.95
N SER A 197 -3.86 -19.14 7.66
CA SER A 197 -3.56 -18.12 6.64
C SER A 197 -3.81 -18.56 5.19
N THR A 198 -4.21 -19.81 4.99
CA THR A 198 -4.42 -20.38 3.64
C THR A 198 -5.76 -20.02 3.01
N LEU A 199 -6.64 -19.30 3.70
CA LEU A 199 -7.99 -19.00 3.20
C LEU A 199 -8.08 -17.69 2.41
N SER A 200 -7.10 -16.81 2.53
CA SER A 200 -7.04 -15.58 1.74
C SER A 200 -5.92 -15.67 0.69
N ARG A 201 -6.27 -15.53 -0.59
CA ARG A 201 -5.26 -15.44 -1.68
C ARG A 201 -4.32 -14.26 -1.54
N SER A 202 -4.70 -13.27 -0.75
CA SER A 202 -3.91 -12.08 -0.46
C SER A 202 -2.79 -12.36 0.55
N ASP A 203 -2.94 -13.35 1.41
CA ASP A 203 -1.91 -13.76 2.38
C ASP A 203 -0.65 -14.34 1.70
N GLU A 204 -0.77 -14.75 0.43
CA GLU A 204 0.35 -15.24 -0.38
C GLU A 204 1.09 -14.12 -1.14
N LYS A 205 0.53 -12.91 -1.18
CA LYS A 205 1.13 -11.80 -1.92
C LYS A 205 2.13 -11.05 -1.06
N ASP A 206 3.31 -10.83 -1.60
CA ASP A 206 4.28 -9.91 -1.00
C ASP A 206 3.65 -8.50 -0.94
N PRO A 207 3.52 -7.85 0.26
CA PRO A 207 2.98 -6.51 0.39
C PRO A 207 3.65 -5.50 -0.54
N GLU A 208 4.93 -5.70 -0.85
CA GLU A 208 5.65 -4.88 -1.82
C GLU A 208 5.07 -5.03 -3.24
N GLU A 209 4.48 -6.18 -3.58
CA GLU A 209 3.83 -6.41 -4.87
C GLU A 209 2.40 -5.87 -4.93
N VAL A 210 1.76 -5.68 -3.78
CA VAL A 210 0.40 -5.17 -3.68
C VAL A 210 0.32 -3.70 -4.07
N PHE A 211 1.29 -2.90 -3.62
CA PHE A 211 1.30 -1.48 -3.95
C PHE A 211 1.73 -1.25 -5.40
N HIS A 212 0.95 -0.48 -6.14
CA HIS A 212 1.17 -0.27 -7.57
C HIS A 212 2.55 0.34 -7.86
N LYS A 213 3.22 -0.20 -8.87
CA LYS A 213 4.32 0.52 -9.52
C LYS A 213 3.73 1.80 -10.09
N GLY A 214 4.25 2.97 -9.71
CA GLY A 214 3.78 4.25 -10.24
C GLY A 214 3.68 4.24 -11.77
N ARG A 215 2.74 5.00 -12.33
CA ARG A 215 2.53 5.08 -13.77
C ARG A 215 3.79 5.58 -14.46
N ASN A 216 4.28 4.80 -15.41
CA ASN A 216 5.44 5.16 -16.23
C ASN A 216 4.93 5.64 -17.59
N PHE A 217 5.14 6.90 -17.88
CA PHE A 217 4.92 7.47 -19.22
C PHE A 217 6.28 7.58 -19.93
N ARG A 218 6.34 7.04 -21.15
CA ARG A 218 7.51 7.18 -22.03
C ARG A 218 7.55 8.53 -22.71
#